data_1e64952f25eefd51f5d56cd14a9ff6c2
#
_entry.id   1e64952f25eefd51f5d56cd14a9ff6c2
#
_cell.length_a   1.000
_cell.length_b   1.000
_cell.length_c   1.000
_cell.angle_alpha   90.00
_cell.angle_beta   90.00
_cell.angle_gamma   90.00
#
_symmetry.space_group_name_H-M   'P 1'
#
loop_
_entity.id
_entity.type
_entity.pdbx_description
1 polymer ?
#
loop_
_entity_poly.entity_id
_entity_poly.type
_entity_poly.pdbx_seq_one_letter_code
_entity_poly.pdbx_strand_id
1 'polypeptide(L)'
;NDHHLLDGKHAFLGGSKYQWLNWSDDMLEERFYSQYAVEMGTVLHQLASDCIKSKTRLTKDDKHLIDITLYKAGIPSSAYDSNLILDNMLPFVNDAIGYHMSSEILLYYSPFCFGTTDAIKPPSNRDKVLRISDYKSGSIPAKIEQLLIYDALFCLEYKQNPNTIEHILRIYQNCQIIEHHPT
;
A
#
# COMPACT_ATOMS: atom_id res chain seq x y z
N ASN A 1 35.40 -20.21 9.19
CA ASN A 1 34.25 -19.35 9.51
C ASN A 1 33.06 -19.87 8.73
N ASP A 2 32.01 -20.21 9.47
CA ASP A 2 30.78 -20.72 8.91
C ASP A 2 29.80 -19.54 8.72
N HIS A 3 29.47 -19.21 7.47
CA HIS A 3 28.58 -18.10 7.12
C HIS A 3 27.32 -18.57 6.41
N HIS A 4 26.89 -19.81 6.62
CA HIS A 4 25.71 -20.40 5.96
C HIS A 4 24.44 -19.56 6.08
N LEU A 5 24.29 -18.80 7.18
CA LEU A 5 23.14 -17.91 7.38
C LEU A 5 23.10 -16.73 6.36
N LEU A 6 24.22 -16.47 5.69
CA LEU A 6 24.34 -15.41 4.68
C LEU A 6 24.28 -15.96 3.25
N ASP A 7 24.17 -17.28 3.10
CA ASP A 7 24.14 -17.92 1.79
C ASP A 7 22.93 -17.43 0.97
N GLY A 8 23.18 -17.02 -0.26
CA GLY A 8 22.15 -16.44 -1.13
C GLY A 8 21.68 -15.02 -0.77
N LYS A 9 22.20 -14.41 0.31
CA LYS A 9 21.84 -13.03 0.69
C LYS A 9 22.78 -12.02 0.04
N HIS A 10 22.24 -10.86 -0.30
CA HIS A 10 23.02 -9.73 -0.79
C HIS A 10 23.28 -8.74 0.33
N ALA A 11 24.56 -8.46 0.60
CA ALA A 11 24.94 -7.45 1.57
C ALA A 11 24.53 -6.05 1.11
N PHE A 12 24.12 -5.20 2.04
CA PHE A 12 23.89 -3.78 1.79
C PHE A 12 25.14 -3.09 1.25
N LEU A 13 26.29 -3.30 1.90
CA LEU A 13 27.61 -2.82 1.47
C LEU A 13 28.38 -3.94 0.77
N GLY A 14 27.85 -4.44 -0.36
CA GLY A 14 28.47 -5.50 -1.11
C GLY A 14 29.56 -5.01 -2.05
N GLY A 15 30.58 -5.85 -2.30
CA GLY A 15 31.69 -5.50 -3.20
C GLY A 15 31.26 -5.20 -4.64
N SER A 16 30.20 -5.84 -5.13
CA SER A 16 29.63 -5.56 -6.47
C SER A 16 28.95 -4.19 -6.60
N LYS A 17 28.67 -3.52 -5.47
CA LYS A 17 28.04 -2.19 -5.39
C LYS A 17 28.98 -1.17 -4.75
N TYR A 18 30.21 -1.16 -5.17
CA TYR A 18 31.31 -0.38 -4.55
C TYR A 18 31.07 1.15 -4.48
N GLN A 19 30.01 1.68 -5.12
CA GLN A 19 29.68 3.11 -5.08
C GLN A 19 29.48 3.65 -3.65
N TRP A 20 29.13 2.78 -2.69
CA TRP A 20 28.99 3.14 -1.28
C TRP A 20 30.27 3.72 -0.65
N LEU A 21 31.44 3.43 -1.22
CA LEU A 21 32.72 4.03 -0.80
C LEU A 21 32.74 5.56 -0.93
N ASN A 22 31.90 6.12 -1.82
CA ASN A 22 31.79 7.54 -2.08
C ASN A 22 30.56 8.19 -1.41
N TRP A 23 29.80 7.45 -0.60
CA TRP A 23 28.63 8.00 0.09
C TRP A 23 29.08 8.79 1.32
N SER A 24 28.43 9.94 1.58
CA SER A 24 28.48 10.60 2.87
C SER A 24 27.74 9.79 3.94
N ASP A 25 27.96 10.10 5.21
CA ASP A 25 27.27 9.43 6.31
C ASP A 25 25.74 9.58 6.18
N ASP A 26 25.25 10.77 5.79
CA ASP A 26 23.81 11.01 5.57
C ASP A 26 23.27 10.15 4.41
N MET A 27 24.00 10.03 3.30
CA MET A 27 23.60 9.16 2.19
C MET A 27 23.60 7.68 2.58
N LEU A 28 24.58 7.28 3.39
CA LEU A 28 24.67 5.90 3.88
C LEU A 28 23.45 5.56 4.73
N GLU A 29 23.08 6.45 5.65
CA GLU A 29 21.91 6.30 6.52
C GLU A 29 20.62 6.27 5.72
N GLU A 30 20.40 7.23 4.81
CA GLU A 30 19.23 7.27 3.93
C GLU A 30 19.09 5.97 3.12
N ARG A 31 20.18 5.50 2.52
CA ARG A 31 20.21 4.28 1.72
C ARG A 31 19.98 3.04 2.56
N PHE A 32 20.51 3.01 3.79
CA PHE A 32 20.29 1.91 4.72
C PHE A 32 18.81 1.77 5.08
N TYR A 33 18.13 2.86 5.39
CA TYR A 33 16.71 2.80 5.71
C TYR A 33 15.83 2.58 4.49
N SER A 34 16.20 3.12 3.32
CA SER A 34 15.41 2.94 2.09
C SER A 34 15.34 1.48 1.61
N GLN A 35 16.31 0.62 1.98
CA GLN A 35 16.24 -0.80 1.65
C GLN A 35 15.03 -1.51 2.26
N TYR A 36 14.50 -1.01 3.38
CA TYR A 36 13.34 -1.57 4.04
C TYR A 36 12.00 -1.10 3.46
N ALA A 37 12.00 -0.04 2.64
CA ALA A 37 10.76 0.61 2.20
C ALA A 37 9.83 -0.35 1.43
N VAL A 38 10.38 -1.21 0.58
CA VAL A 38 9.61 -2.17 -0.22
C VAL A 38 8.99 -3.25 0.68
N GLU A 39 9.79 -3.83 1.58
CA GLU A 39 9.31 -4.84 2.52
C GLU A 39 8.28 -4.26 3.48
N MET A 40 8.56 -3.07 4.01
CA MET A 40 7.61 -2.35 4.87
C MET A 40 6.29 -2.09 4.14
N GLY A 41 6.34 -1.62 2.90
CA GLY A 41 5.14 -1.44 2.07
C GLY A 41 4.34 -2.75 1.98
N THR A 42 4.99 -3.84 1.61
CA THR A 42 4.36 -5.15 1.43
C THR A 42 3.65 -5.63 2.71
N VAL A 43 4.33 -5.60 3.84
CA VAL A 43 3.74 -6.11 5.10
C VAL A 43 2.66 -5.19 5.65
N LEU A 44 2.75 -3.88 5.42
CA LEU A 44 1.70 -2.92 5.82
C LEU A 44 0.44 -3.05 4.96
N HIS A 45 0.58 -3.27 3.64
CA HIS A 45 -0.56 -3.58 2.78
C HIS A 45 -1.24 -4.88 3.20
N GLN A 46 -0.45 -5.91 3.53
CA GLN A 46 -1.01 -7.17 4.04
C GLN A 46 -1.77 -6.98 5.35
N LEU A 47 -1.21 -6.23 6.32
CA LEU A 47 -1.88 -5.91 7.58
C LEU A 47 -3.21 -5.19 7.34
N ALA A 48 -3.23 -4.17 6.49
CA ALA A 48 -4.43 -3.43 6.15
C ALA A 48 -5.49 -4.34 5.49
N SER A 49 -5.08 -5.20 4.55
CA SER A 49 -5.94 -6.19 3.90
C SER A 49 -6.56 -7.16 4.92
N ASP A 50 -5.77 -7.66 5.87
CA ASP A 50 -6.24 -8.57 6.91
C ASP A 50 -7.26 -7.90 7.84
N CYS A 51 -7.04 -6.64 8.22
CA CYS A 51 -7.99 -5.85 8.99
C CYS A 51 -9.31 -5.64 8.23
N ILE A 52 -9.26 -5.33 6.92
CA ILE A 52 -10.44 -5.17 6.09
C ILE A 52 -11.22 -6.48 5.97
N LYS A 53 -10.53 -7.60 5.67
CA LYS A 53 -11.14 -8.94 5.54
C LYS A 53 -11.79 -9.42 6.83
N SER A 54 -11.13 -9.20 7.97
CA SER A 54 -11.66 -9.55 9.29
C SER A 54 -12.67 -8.55 9.83
N LYS A 55 -12.85 -7.39 9.15
CA LYS A 55 -13.68 -6.26 9.61
C LYS A 55 -13.24 -5.70 10.96
N THR A 56 -11.95 -5.79 11.25
CA THR A 56 -11.34 -5.26 12.48
C THR A 56 -10.97 -3.80 12.25
N ARG A 57 -11.73 -2.87 12.84
CA ARG A 57 -11.44 -1.44 12.78
C ARG A 57 -10.20 -1.11 13.59
N LEU A 58 -9.39 -0.21 13.06
CA LEU A 58 -8.23 0.32 13.77
C LEU A 58 -8.63 1.51 14.65
N THR A 59 -7.93 1.63 15.77
CA THR A 59 -8.00 2.74 16.73
C THR A 59 -6.60 3.32 16.96
N LYS A 60 -6.51 4.45 17.65
CA LYS A 60 -5.21 5.05 18.02
C LYS A 60 -4.38 4.18 18.97
N ASP A 61 -5.01 3.23 19.65
CA ASP A 61 -4.35 2.32 20.60
C ASP A 61 -3.67 1.12 19.89
N ASP A 62 -3.94 0.93 18.59
CA ASP A 62 -3.44 -0.22 17.82
C ASP A 62 -2.01 -0.05 17.28
N LYS A 63 -1.25 0.94 17.78
CA LYS A 63 0.16 1.13 17.43
C LYS A 63 0.99 -0.14 17.55
N HIS A 64 0.71 -0.94 18.57
CA HIS A 64 1.43 -2.20 18.81
C HIS A 64 1.30 -3.20 17.67
N LEU A 65 0.21 -3.15 16.87
CA LEU A 65 0.06 -3.99 15.68
C LEU A 65 1.09 -3.64 14.61
N ILE A 66 1.33 -2.34 14.42
CA ILE A 66 2.37 -1.86 13.48
C ILE A 66 3.74 -2.35 13.95
N ASP A 67 4.08 -2.12 15.22
CA ASP A 67 5.37 -2.51 15.79
C ASP A 67 5.62 -4.02 15.68
N ILE A 68 4.64 -4.85 16.03
CA ILE A 68 4.76 -6.31 15.94
C ILE A 68 4.90 -6.76 14.48
N THR A 69 4.14 -6.18 13.57
CA THR A 69 4.17 -6.54 12.14
C THR A 69 5.53 -6.25 11.54
N LEU A 70 6.06 -5.06 11.76
CA LEU A 70 7.36 -4.64 11.23
C LEU A 70 8.52 -5.38 11.90
N TYR A 71 8.44 -5.63 13.21
CA TYR A 71 9.42 -6.43 13.93
C TYR A 71 9.52 -7.86 13.37
N LYS A 72 8.38 -8.52 13.10
CA LYS A 72 8.35 -9.86 12.51
C LYS A 72 8.93 -9.89 11.09
N ALA A 73 8.84 -8.80 10.35
CA ALA A 73 9.46 -8.64 9.04
C ALA A 73 10.96 -8.29 9.12
N GLY A 74 11.53 -8.16 10.33
CA GLY A 74 12.95 -7.84 10.52
C GLY A 74 13.28 -6.38 10.25
N ILE A 75 12.29 -5.48 10.27
CA ILE A 75 12.48 -4.05 10.05
C ILE A 75 12.84 -3.40 11.40
N PRO A 76 13.98 -2.71 11.51
CA PRO A 76 14.41 -2.09 12.75
C PRO A 76 13.49 -0.91 13.10
N SER A 77 13.22 -0.73 14.41
CA SER A 77 12.34 0.34 14.91
C SER A 77 12.83 1.76 14.62
N SER A 78 14.14 1.92 14.33
CA SER A 78 14.71 3.18 13.88
C SER A 78 14.35 3.55 12.42
N ALA A 79 13.82 2.61 11.65
CA ALA A 79 13.48 2.84 10.23
C ALA A 79 12.06 3.40 10.01
N TYR A 80 11.24 3.55 11.07
CA TYR A 80 9.85 3.96 10.92
C TYR A 80 9.30 4.69 12.16
N ASP A 81 8.22 5.44 11.95
CA ASP A 81 7.37 5.98 13.01
C ASP A 81 6.00 5.28 13.00
N SER A 82 5.77 4.44 14.00
CA SER A 82 4.54 3.64 14.11
C SER A 82 3.29 4.51 14.26
N ASN A 83 3.38 5.69 14.87
CA ASN A 83 2.24 6.60 15.02
C ASN A 83 1.88 7.17 13.64
N LEU A 84 2.87 7.63 12.88
CA LEU A 84 2.67 8.16 11.54
C LEU A 84 2.08 7.10 10.59
N ILE A 85 2.59 5.87 10.65
CA ILE A 85 2.05 4.75 9.88
C ILE A 85 0.60 4.46 10.25
N LEU A 86 0.31 4.39 11.56
CA LEU A 86 -1.05 4.14 12.03
C LEU A 86 -2.00 5.27 11.64
N ASP A 87 -1.58 6.53 11.78
CA ASP A 87 -2.38 7.71 11.42
C ASP A 87 -2.75 7.73 9.94
N ASN A 88 -1.88 7.17 9.09
CA ASN A 88 -2.13 7.03 7.66
C ASN A 88 -3.00 5.80 7.30
N MET A 89 -2.79 4.66 7.97
CA MET A 89 -3.49 3.40 7.71
C MET A 89 -4.92 3.39 8.27
N LEU A 90 -5.12 3.98 9.43
CA LEU A 90 -6.39 3.97 10.16
C LEU A 90 -7.58 4.49 9.34
N PRO A 91 -7.50 5.67 8.69
CA PRO A 91 -8.61 6.13 7.85
C PRO A 91 -8.85 5.21 6.65
N PHE A 92 -7.80 4.68 6.00
CA PHE A 92 -7.94 3.74 4.89
C PHE A 92 -8.72 2.48 5.29
N VAL A 93 -8.28 1.80 6.34
CA VAL A 93 -8.90 0.55 6.82
C VAL A 93 -10.34 0.81 7.27
N ASN A 94 -10.56 1.86 8.06
CA ASN A 94 -11.87 2.14 8.63
C ASN A 94 -12.89 2.60 7.58
N ASP A 95 -12.46 3.35 6.57
CA ASP A 95 -13.28 3.73 5.43
C ASP A 95 -13.62 2.51 4.56
N ALA A 96 -12.61 1.66 4.25
CA ALA A 96 -12.85 0.44 3.49
C ALA A 96 -13.89 -0.47 4.17
N ILE A 97 -13.79 -0.65 5.50
CA ILE A 97 -14.80 -1.39 6.28
C ILE A 97 -16.15 -0.67 6.26
N GLY A 98 -16.18 0.65 6.45
CA GLY A 98 -17.39 1.46 6.47
C GLY A 98 -18.16 1.44 5.17
N TYR A 99 -17.45 1.46 4.03
CA TYR A 99 -18.03 1.36 2.70
C TYR A 99 -18.26 -0.08 2.24
N HIS A 100 -17.94 -1.09 3.05
CA HIS A 100 -18.03 -2.51 2.69
C HIS A 100 -17.19 -2.86 1.47
N MET A 101 -15.99 -2.34 1.38
CA MET A 101 -15.04 -2.63 0.30
C MET A 101 -14.42 -4.02 0.48
N SER A 102 -14.03 -4.63 -0.61
CA SER A 102 -13.20 -5.84 -0.64
C SER A 102 -11.75 -5.46 -0.89
N SER A 103 -10.81 -6.08 -0.19
CA SER A 103 -9.38 -5.82 -0.37
C SER A 103 -8.72 -6.82 -1.32
N GLU A 104 -7.63 -6.41 -1.96
CA GLU A 104 -6.79 -7.25 -2.82
C GLU A 104 -7.58 -7.90 -3.96
N ILE A 105 -8.38 -7.12 -4.68
CA ILE A 105 -9.15 -7.61 -5.82
C ILE A 105 -8.37 -7.39 -7.10
N LEU A 106 -8.09 -8.50 -7.80
CA LEU A 106 -7.48 -8.49 -9.12
C LEU A 106 -8.51 -8.04 -10.16
N LEU A 107 -8.18 -7.02 -10.93
CA LEU A 107 -8.91 -6.58 -12.12
C LEU A 107 -8.13 -7.00 -13.36
N TYR A 108 -8.82 -7.60 -14.32
CA TYR A 108 -8.19 -8.25 -15.45
C TYR A 108 -8.81 -7.82 -16.78
N TYR A 109 -7.97 -7.46 -17.73
CA TYR A 109 -8.36 -7.22 -19.11
C TYR A 109 -7.67 -8.21 -20.05
N SER A 110 -6.37 -8.44 -19.88
CA SER A 110 -5.59 -9.40 -20.67
C SER A 110 -4.37 -9.87 -19.88
N PRO A 111 -3.63 -10.90 -20.33
CA PRO A 111 -2.37 -11.32 -19.69
C PRO A 111 -1.31 -10.22 -19.59
N PHE A 112 -1.46 -9.12 -20.35
CA PHE A 112 -0.55 -8.00 -20.39
C PHE A 112 -1.12 -6.73 -19.74
N CYS A 113 -2.40 -6.79 -19.28
CA CYS A 113 -3.07 -5.63 -18.68
C CYS A 113 -4.01 -6.10 -17.57
N PHE A 114 -3.51 -6.06 -16.34
CA PHE A 114 -4.22 -6.41 -15.11
C PHE A 114 -3.56 -5.71 -13.92
N GLY A 115 -4.23 -5.69 -12.78
CA GLY A 115 -3.65 -5.15 -11.55
C GLY A 115 -4.55 -5.45 -10.35
N THR A 116 -3.97 -5.32 -9.16
CA THR A 116 -4.68 -5.59 -7.90
C THR A 116 -4.96 -4.27 -7.19
N THR A 117 -6.22 -4.05 -6.84
CA THR A 117 -6.64 -2.88 -6.05
C THR A 117 -6.46 -3.17 -4.56
N ASP A 118 -6.01 -2.18 -3.78
CA ASP A 118 -5.91 -2.35 -2.32
C ASP A 118 -7.29 -2.50 -1.70
N ALA A 119 -8.27 -1.67 -2.11
CA ALA A 119 -9.66 -1.84 -1.74
C ALA A 119 -10.61 -1.34 -2.85
N ILE A 120 -11.68 -2.09 -3.08
CA ILE A 120 -12.70 -1.75 -4.09
C ILE A 120 -14.11 -2.09 -3.59
N LYS A 121 -15.07 -1.23 -3.91
CA LYS A 121 -16.50 -1.52 -3.80
C LYS A 121 -17.16 -1.32 -5.15
N PRO A 122 -17.60 -2.37 -5.83
CA PRO A 122 -18.40 -2.27 -7.04
C PRO A 122 -19.72 -1.53 -6.82
N PRO A 123 -20.25 -0.85 -7.85
CA PRO A 123 -21.59 -0.26 -7.80
C PRO A 123 -22.65 -1.37 -7.61
N SER A 124 -23.77 -1.00 -7.01
CA SER A 124 -24.92 -1.89 -6.82
C SER A 124 -26.21 -1.23 -7.33
N ASN A 125 -27.31 -1.97 -7.31
CA ASN A 125 -28.61 -1.42 -7.68
C ASN A 125 -29.06 -0.27 -6.77
N ARG A 126 -28.60 -0.26 -5.50
CA ARG A 126 -28.95 0.76 -4.50
C ARG A 126 -27.93 1.89 -4.42
N ASP A 127 -26.68 1.60 -4.73
CA ASP A 127 -25.56 2.55 -4.65
C ASP A 127 -24.78 2.48 -5.97
N LYS A 128 -25.04 3.42 -6.84
CA LYS A 128 -24.45 3.50 -8.18
C LYS A 128 -23.03 4.06 -8.18
N VAL A 129 -22.30 3.86 -7.09
CA VAL A 129 -20.94 4.39 -6.89
C VAL A 129 -19.92 3.28 -6.92
N LEU A 130 -18.96 3.38 -7.83
CA LEU A 130 -17.72 2.62 -7.81
C LEU A 130 -16.72 3.34 -6.90
N ARG A 131 -16.22 2.67 -5.86
CA ARG A 131 -15.18 3.19 -4.98
C ARG A 131 -13.92 2.37 -5.13
N ILE A 132 -12.80 3.02 -5.39
CA ILE A 132 -11.47 2.41 -5.41
C ILE A 132 -10.57 3.22 -4.49
N SER A 133 -9.92 2.54 -3.56
CA SER A 133 -9.02 3.17 -2.58
C SER A 133 -7.66 2.49 -2.60
N ASP A 134 -6.62 3.31 -2.46
CA ASP A 134 -5.23 2.90 -2.50
C ASP A 134 -4.49 3.47 -1.28
N TYR A 135 -3.74 2.63 -0.59
CA TYR A 135 -2.92 2.98 0.57
C TYR A 135 -1.47 3.12 0.18
N LYS A 136 -0.82 4.20 0.55
CA LYS A 136 0.59 4.45 0.28
C LYS A 136 1.36 4.69 1.58
N SER A 137 2.30 3.80 1.86
CA SER A 137 3.20 3.92 3.02
C SER A 137 4.43 4.80 2.76
N GLY A 138 4.76 5.04 1.48
CA GLY A 138 5.93 5.83 1.09
C GLY A 138 5.67 7.34 1.09
N SER A 139 6.75 8.14 1.19
CA SER A 139 6.70 9.61 1.19
C SER A 139 6.59 10.25 -0.19
N ILE A 140 6.96 9.52 -1.25
CA ILE A 140 6.89 10.03 -2.64
C ILE A 140 5.42 10.20 -3.02
N PRO A 141 4.98 11.41 -3.45
CA PRO A 141 3.59 11.66 -3.79
C PRO A 141 3.06 10.65 -4.82
N ALA A 142 1.98 9.96 -4.45
CA ALA A 142 1.31 9.03 -5.34
C ALA A 142 0.55 9.78 -6.43
N LYS A 143 0.42 9.12 -7.57
CA LYS A 143 -0.29 9.66 -8.73
C LYS A 143 -1.64 8.98 -8.89
N ILE A 144 -2.66 9.77 -9.25
CA ILE A 144 -4.02 9.28 -9.42
C ILE A 144 -4.19 8.34 -10.62
N GLU A 145 -3.27 8.37 -11.57
CA GLU A 145 -3.32 7.59 -12.80
C GLU A 145 -3.42 6.09 -12.57
N GLN A 146 -2.81 5.58 -11.48
CA GLN A 146 -2.96 4.17 -11.10
C GLN A 146 -4.43 3.82 -10.86
N LEU A 147 -5.15 4.65 -10.12
CA LEU A 147 -6.56 4.42 -9.81
C LEU A 147 -7.47 4.62 -11.04
N LEU A 148 -7.13 5.55 -11.93
CA LEU A 148 -7.83 5.71 -13.22
C LEU A 148 -7.68 4.46 -14.10
N ILE A 149 -6.52 3.80 -14.08
CA ILE A 149 -6.31 2.53 -14.77
C ILE A 149 -7.18 1.43 -14.14
N TYR A 150 -7.24 1.33 -12.82
CA TYR A 150 -8.09 0.33 -12.14
C TYR A 150 -9.57 0.59 -12.39
N ASP A 151 -10.01 1.84 -12.42
CA ASP A 151 -11.36 2.24 -12.79
C ASP A 151 -11.72 1.78 -14.21
N ALA A 152 -10.84 2.06 -15.18
CA ALA A 152 -11.00 1.61 -16.56
C ALA A 152 -11.01 0.07 -16.66
N LEU A 153 -10.12 -0.64 -15.95
CA LEU A 153 -10.08 -2.11 -15.91
C LEU A 153 -11.40 -2.67 -15.37
N PHE A 154 -11.93 -2.09 -14.29
CA PHE A 154 -13.22 -2.50 -13.75
C PHE A 154 -14.33 -2.35 -14.78
N CYS A 155 -14.43 -1.19 -15.43
CA CYS A 155 -15.46 -0.92 -16.43
C CYS A 155 -15.36 -1.89 -17.62
N LEU A 156 -14.15 -2.21 -18.08
CA LEU A 156 -13.92 -3.15 -19.19
C LEU A 156 -14.27 -4.60 -18.81
N GLU A 157 -13.78 -5.08 -17.67
CA GLU A 157 -13.97 -6.46 -17.20
C GLU A 157 -15.45 -6.74 -16.95
N TYR A 158 -16.15 -5.85 -16.25
CA TYR A 158 -17.56 -6.02 -15.87
C TYR A 158 -18.53 -5.45 -16.90
N LYS A 159 -18.04 -4.97 -18.05
CA LYS A 159 -18.86 -4.33 -19.10
C LYS A 159 -19.77 -3.22 -18.57
N GLN A 160 -19.24 -2.49 -17.57
CA GLN A 160 -19.94 -1.36 -16.95
C GLN A 160 -19.78 -0.11 -17.80
N ASN A 161 -20.89 0.53 -18.15
CA ASN A 161 -20.82 1.83 -18.79
C ASN A 161 -20.42 2.89 -17.76
N PRO A 162 -19.25 3.56 -17.89
CA PRO A 162 -18.77 4.51 -16.90
C PRO A 162 -19.71 5.70 -16.72
N ASN A 163 -20.43 6.12 -17.77
CA ASN A 163 -21.35 7.26 -17.71
C ASN A 163 -22.64 6.98 -16.92
N THR A 164 -22.85 5.77 -16.42
CA THR A 164 -24.06 5.36 -15.67
C THR A 164 -23.84 5.17 -14.18
N ILE A 165 -22.63 5.40 -13.73
CA ILE A 165 -22.23 5.27 -12.33
C ILE A 165 -21.39 6.48 -11.90
N GLU A 166 -21.35 6.74 -10.61
CA GLU A 166 -20.41 7.69 -10.01
C GLU A 166 -19.10 6.97 -9.68
N HIS A 167 -17.98 7.67 -9.81
CA HIS A 167 -16.64 7.14 -9.54
C HIS A 167 -16.01 7.95 -8.42
N ILE A 168 -15.54 7.25 -7.37
CA ILE A 168 -14.80 7.84 -6.25
C ILE A 168 -13.47 7.11 -6.09
N LEU A 169 -12.39 7.79 -6.39
CA LEU A 169 -11.04 7.28 -6.30
C LEU A 169 -10.31 7.99 -5.16
N ARG A 170 -9.75 7.23 -4.21
CA ARG A 170 -9.06 7.78 -3.04
C ARG A 170 -7.66 7.23 -2.86
N ILE A 171 -6.71 8.12 -2.60
CA ILE A 171 -5.36 7.79 -2.16
C ILE A 171 -5.20 8.23 -0.71
N TYR A 172 -4.76 7.31 0.15
CA TYR A 172 -4.45 7.56 1.55
C TYR A 172 -2.93 7.59 1.71
N GLN A 173 -2.37 8.80 1.88
CA GLN A 173 -0.92 9.01 1.97
C GLN A 173 -0.60 10.21 2.84
N ASN A 174 0.48 10.14 3.63
CA ASN A 174 0.98 11.25 4.45
C ASN A 174 -0.11 11.86 5.35
N CYS A 175 -0.94 11.03 5.96
CA CYS A 175 -2.10 11.42 6.77
C CYS A 175 -3.11 12.33 6.03
N GLN A 176 -3.14 12.25 4.70
CA GLN A 176 -4.06 12.97 3.84
C GLN A 176 -4.87 11.99 3.00
N ILE A 177 -6.08 12.39 2.64
CA ILE A 177 -6.95 11.69 1.71
C ILE A 177 -7.07 12.55 0.47
N ILE A 178 -6.55 12.04 -0.65
CA ILE A 178 -6.70 12.68 -1.96
C ILE A 178 -7.87 11.99 -2.64
N GLU A 179 -8.94 12.74 -2.87
CA GLU A 179 -10.14 12.23 -3.54
C GLU A 179 -10.25 12.79 -4.95
N HIS A 180 -10.62 11.94 -5.90
CA HIS A 180 -10.81 12.27 -7.29
C HIS A 180 -12.12 11.67 -7.82
N HIS A 181 -12.88 12.46 -8.57
CA HIS A 181 -14.11 12.09 -9.25
C HIS A 181 -13.88 12.20 -10.76
N PRO A 182 -13.57 11.10 -11.46
CA PRO A 182 -13.46 11.10 -12.92
C PRO A 182 -14.77 11.53 -13.57
N THR A 183 -14.69 12.36 -14.61
CA THR A 183 -15.84 12.83 -15.40
C THR A 183 -15.94 12.07 -16.71
#